data_bac106c45dce43aea23beb6aab4762df
#
_entry.id   bac106c45dce43aea23beb6aab4762df
#
_cell.length_a   1.000
_cell.length_b   1.000
_cell.length_c   1.000
_cell.angle_alpha   90.00
_cell.angle_beta   90.00
_cell.angle_gamma   90.00
#
_symmetry.space_group_name_H-M   'P 1'
#
loop_
_entity.id
_entity.type
_entity.pdbx_description
1 polymer ?
#
loop_
_entity_poly.entity_id
_entity_poly.type
_entity_poly.pdbx_seq_one_letter_code
_entity_poly.pdbx_strand_id
1 'polypeptide(L)'
;MGNVFVFDHPLIQHKLTYIRDVKTGTKEFRELVDEVAMLMAFEITRDLPLQDVEVNTPVTTANAKVLSGKKIGLVPILRAGLGMVDGVRKLIPAAKVGHVGLYRDPKTLKPVEYYVKLPSDIHERELIVIDPMLATGGSANDAIEALKKRGAKHIRLMCLVAAPEGVELIKKEHPDVDIYLAALDERLDEHGYIVPGLGDAGDRLFGTK
;
A
#
# COMPACT_ATOMS: atom_id res chain seq x y z
N MET A 1 -4.74 1.49 18.83
CA MET A 1 -3.35 1.74 18.43
C MET A 1 -3.11 0.89 17.20
N GLY A 2 -2.65 1.49 16.10
CA GLY A 2 -2.43 0.77 14.85
C GLY A 2 -1.43 -0.36 15.01
N ASN A 3 -1.71 -1.47 14.35
CA ASN A 3 -0.89 -2.67 14.42
C ASN A 3 0.10 -2.71 13.25
N VAL A 4 1.17 -3.49 13.43
CA VAL A 4 2.11 -3.82 12.35
C VAL A 4 1.97 -5.29 12.04
N PHE A 5 1.58 -5.59 10.80
CA PHE A 5 1.43 -6.94 10.30
C PHE A 5 2.55 -7.23 9.30
N VAL A 6 3.40 -8.18 9.62
CA VAL A 6 4.45 -8.66 8.72
C VAL A 6 4.02 -10.03 8.21
N PHE A 7 3.85 -10.16 6.90
CA PHE A 7 3.35 -11.38 6.29
C PHE A 7 4.45 -12.44 6.15
N ASP A 8 4.21 -13.60 6.72
CA ASP A 8 5.10 -14.77 6.66
C ASP A 8 4.66 -15.83 5.62
N HIS A 9 3.64 -15.49 4.81
CA HIS A 9 3.08 -16.41 3.83
C HIS A 9 4.15 -16.89 2.83
N PRO A 10 4.33 -18.22 2.63
CA PRO A 10 5.42 -18.76 1.80
C PRO A 10 5.49 -18.20 0.38
N LEU A 11 4.35 -17.96 -0.28
CA LEU A 11 4.34 -17.38 -1.62
C LEU A 11 4.82 -15.93 -1.65
N ILE A 12 4.50 -15.15 -0.62
CA ILE A 12 4.98 -13.76 -0.49
C ILE A 12 6.50 -13.79 -0.31
N GLN A 13 7.01 -14.60 0.62
CA GLN A 13 8.44 -14.69 0.90
C GLN A 13 9.23 -15.20 -0.31
N HIS A 14 8.71 -16.22 -1.02
CA HIS A 14 9.31 -16.73 -2.24
C HIS A 14 9.46 -15.64 -3.31
N LYS A 15 8.39 -14.90 -3.59
CA LYS A 15 8.39 -13.82 -4.58
C LYS A 15 9.27 -12.65 -4.15
N LEU A 16 9.26 -12.32 -2.86
CA LEU A 16 10.10 -11.26 -2.30
C LEU A 16 11.60 -11.57 -2.48
N THR A 17 11.99 -12.84 -2.43
CA THR A 17 13.38 -13.24 -2.70
C THR A 17 13.82 -12.80 -4.11
N TYR A 18 12.99 -13.03 -5.13
CA TYR A 18 13.30 -12.58 -6.49
C TYR A 18 13.15 -11.07 -6.68
N ILE A 19 12.21 -10.43 -5.99
CA ILE A 19 12.11 -8.96 -5.97
C ILE A 19 13.42 -8.34 -5.46
N ARG A 20 14.07 -8.95 -4.46
CA ARG A 20 15.33 -8.48 -3.89
C ARG A 20 16.54 -8.72 -4.80
N ASP A 21 16.50 -9.77 -5.65
CA ASP A 21 17.65 -10.14 -6.49
C ASP A 21 17.97 -9.01 -7.49
N VAL A 22 19.22 -8.57 -7.49
CA VAL A 22 19.74 -7.55 -8.41
C VAL A 22 19.66 -7.99 -9.88
N LYS A 23 19.61 -9.30 -10.15
CA LYS A 23 19.50 -9.87 -11.51
C LYS A 23 18.09 -9.82 -12.06
N THR A 24 17.08 -9.61 -11.23
CA THR A 24 15.67 -9.53 -11.67
C THR A 24 15.47 -8.31 -12.54
N GLY A 25 15.17 -8.54 -13.80
CA GLY A 25 14.94 -7.47 -14.79
C GLY A 25 13.62 -6.71 -14.56
N THR A 26 13.51 -5.54 -15.14
CA THR A 26 12.35 -4.62 -14.93
C THR A 26 11.00 -5.29 -15.21
N LYS A 27 10.88 -6.13 -16.24
CA LYS A 27 9.62 -6.82 -16.55
C LYS A 27 9.22 -7.77 -15.41
N GLU A 28 10.13 -8.66 -15.04
CA GLU A 28 9.91 -9.65 -13.99
C GLU A 28 9.70 -8.99 -12.63
N PHE A 29 10.45 -7.94 -12.33
CA PHE A 29 10.27 -7.14 -11.11
C PHE A 29 8.84 -6.59 -11.00
N ARG A 30 8.28 -6.02 -12.08
CA ARG A 30 6.90 -5.53 -12.11
C ARG A 30 5.88 -6.65 -11.89
N GLU A 31 6.06 -7.79 -12.56
CA GLU A 31 5.17 -8.95 -12.44
C GLU A 31 5.16 -9.46 -10.98
N LEU A 32 6.33 -9.62 -10.38
CA LEU A 32 6.46 -10.05 -8.97
C LEU A 32 5.85 -9.05 -7.98
N VAL A 33 6.08 -7.75 -8.17
CA VAL A 33 5.50 -6.68 -7.34
C VAL A 33 3.98 -6.70 -7.42
N ASP A 34 3.43 -6.85 -8.62
CA ASP A 34 2.00 -6.95 -8.88
C ASP A 34 1.38 -8.18 -8.16
N GLU A 35 2.02 -9.33 -8.26
CA GLU A 35 1.58 -10.57 -7.61
C GLU A 35 1.65 -10.49 -6.08
N VAL A 36 2.72 -9.94 -5.51
CA VAL A 36 2.82 -9.74 -4.05
C VAL A 36 1.78 -8.74 -3.58
N ALA A 37 1.57 -7.64 -4.32
CA ALA A 37 0.53 -6.67 -4.01
C ALA A 37 -0.87 -7.28 -3.96
N MET A 38 -1.19 -8.20 -4.88
CA MET A 38 -2.45 -8.94 -4.89
C MET A 38 -2.58 -9.85 -3.65
N LEU A 39 -1.54 -10.61 -3.31
CA LEU A 39 -1.54 -11.49 -2.13
C LEU A 39 -1.68 -10.69 -0.83
N MET A 40 -0.97 -9.57 -0.71
CA MET A 40 -1.09 -8.68 0.44
C MET A 40 -2.51 -8.08 0.54
N ALA A 41 -3.10 -7.66 -0.58
CA ALA A 41 -4.44 -7.12 -0.60
C ALA A 41 -5.49 -8.14 -0.13
N PHE A 42 -5.32 -9.42 -0.44
CA PHE A 42 -6.17 -10.50 0.06
C PHE A 42 -6.15 -10.55 1.60
N GLU A 43 -4.98 -10.45 2.21
CA GLU A 43 -4.85 -10.45 3.68
C GLU A 43 -5.34 -9.14 4.31
N ILE A 44 -5.01 -8.00 3.71
CA ILE A 44 -5.42 -6.67 4.19
C ILE A 44 -6.95 -6.53 4.24
N THR A 45 -7.68 -7.25 3.38
CA THR A 45 -9.14 -7.16 3.28
C THR A 45 -9.89 -8.23 4.05
N ARG A 46 -9.19 -9.03 4.87
CA ARG A 46 -9.76 -10.17 5.60
C ARG A 46 -10.87 -9.81 6.58
N ASP A 47 -10.83 -8.64 7.17
CA ASP A 47 -11.76 -8.13 8.18
C ASP A 47 -12.83 -7.17 7.63
N LEU A 48 -12.95 -7.06 6.31
CA LEU A 48 -13.99 -6.20 5.71
C LEU A 48 -15.38 -6.68 6.12
N PRO A 49 -16.28 -5.75 6.50
CA PRO A 49 -17.60 -6.09 6.94
C PRO A 49 -18.46 -6.65 5.78
N LEU A 50 -19.28 -7.64 6.11
CA LEU A 50 -20.22 -8.27 5.20
C LEU A 50 -21.66 -7.92 5.59
N GLN A 51 -22.56 -7.91 4.61
CA GLN A 51 -24.01 -7.82 4.81
C GLN A 51 -24.71 -8.96 4.09
N ASP A 52 -25.84 -9.39 4.66
CA ASP A 52 -26.67 -10.42 4.06
C ASP A 52 -27.51 -9.84 2.92
N VAL A 53 -27.66 -10.61 1.85
CA VAL A 53 -28.49 -10.32 0.70
C VAL A 53 -29.19 -11.59 0.20
N GLU A 54 -30.40 -11.46 -0.29
CA GLU A 54 -31.08 -12.55 -1.02
C GLU A 54 -30.59 -12.54 -2.47
N VAL A 55 -30.27 -13.74 -2.98
CA VAL A 55 -29.87 -13.95 -4.37
C VAL A 55 -30.65 -15.11 -4.95
N ASN A 56 -31.10 -14.99 -6.20
CA ASN A 56 -31.73 -16.09 -6.92
C ASN A 56 -30.62 -16.91 -7.59
N THR A 57 -30.46 -18.15 -7.13
CA THR A 57 -29.58 -19.13 -7.78
C THR A 57 -30.36 -19.87 -8.88
N PRO A 58 -29.74 -20.66 -9.74
CA PRO A 58 -30.47 -21.48 -10.72
C PRO A 58 -31.41 -22.51 -10.10
N VAL A 59 -31.31 -22.79 -8.81
CA VAL A 59 -32.10 -23.82 -8.12
C VAL A 59 -33.13 -23.21 -7.18
N THR A 60 -32.76 -22.21 -6.38
CA THR A 60 -33.66 -21.59 -5.40
C THR A 60 -33.13 -20.24 -4.94
N THR A 61 -33.95 -19.48 -4.19
CA THR A 61 -33.47 -18.29 -3.48
C THR A 61 -32.58 -18.69 -2.31
N ALA A 62 -31.42 -18.02 -2.16
CA ALA A 62 -30.44 -18.25 -1.09
C ALA A 62 -30.08 -16.95 -0.39
N ASN A 63 -29.79 -17.03 0.92
CA ASN A 63 -29.14 -15.96 1.65
C ASN A 63 -27.63 -16.04 1.42
N ALA A 64 -27.05 -14.95 0.92
CA ALA A 64 -25.63 -14.84 0.61
C ALA A 64 -25.03 -13.59 1.27
N LYS A 65 -23.71 -13.40 1.14
CA LYS A 65 -23.01 -12.27 1.73
C LYS A 65 -22.30 -11.45 0.66
N VAL A 66 -22.38 -10.13 0.79
CA VAL A 66 -21.61 -9.16 0.00
C VAL A 66 -20.88 -8.20 0.92
N LEU A 67 -19.84 -7.55 0.41
CA LEU A 67 -19.16 -6.49 1.18
C LEU A 67 -20.16 -5.38 1.51
N SER A 68 -20.21 -5.00 2.77
CA SER A 68 -21.08 -3.92 3.24
C SER A 68 -20.44 -2.54 3.01
N GLY A 69 -21.28 -1.49 2.98
CA GLY A 69 -20.84 -0.09 2.92
C GLY A 69 -20.07 0.30 1.66
N LYS A 70 -19.36 1.41 1.77
CA LYS A 70 -18.44 1.89 0.73
C LYS A 70 -17.17 1.04 0.71
N LYS A 71 -16.76 0.73 -0.51
CA LYS A 71 -15.65 -0.20 -0.77
C LYS A 71 -14.30 0.51 -0.76
N ILE A 72 -13.27 -0.23 -1.11
CA ILE A 72 -11.87 0.16 -1.05
C ILE A 72 -11.56 1.38 -1.94
N GLY A 73 -10.69 2.26 -1.43
CA GLY A 73 -9.98 3.26 -2.20
C GLY A 73 -8.48 3.01 -2.12
N LEU A 74 -7.81 3.00 -3.26
CA LEU A 74 -6.35 2.84 -3.36
C LEU A 74 -5.72 4.22 -3.52
N VAL A 75 -4.66 4.48 -2.78
CA VAL A 75 -3.91 5.74 -2.86
C VAL A 75 -2.42 5.44 -2.99
N PRO A 76 -1.93 5.22 -4.22
CA PRO A 76 -0.49 5.07 -4.44
C PRO A 76 0.23 6.40 -4.19
N ILE A 77 1.35 6.31 -3.48
CA ILE A 77 2.32 7.40 -3.38
C ILE A 77 3.12 7.42 -4.69
N LEU A 78 3.01 8.51 -5.41
CA LEU A 78 3.69 8.65 -6.69
C LEU A 78 5.20 8.77 -6.50
N ARG A 79 5.99 8.14 -7.35
CA ARG A 79 5.69 7.31 -8.54
C ARG A 79 5.59 5.81 -8.23
N ALA A 80 6.43 5.31 -7.30
CA ALA A 80 6.68 3.87 -7.12
C ALA A 80 5.43 3.08 -6.69
N GLY A 81 4.52 3.68 -5.90
CA GLY A 81 3.26 3.05 -5.49
C GLY A 81 2.36 2.62 -6.65
N LEU A 82 2.50 3.23 -7.83
CA LEU A 82 1.73 2.83 -9.02
C LEU A 82 1.98 1.38 -9.43
N GLY A 83 3.20 0.86 -9.21
CA GLY A 83 3.56 -0.51 -9.57
C GLY A 83 2.80 -1.59 -8.82
N MET A 84 2.11 -1.25 -7.72
CA MET A 84 1.35 -2.19 -6.92
C MET A 84 -0.17 -2.12 -7.17
N VAL A 85 -0.65 -1.07 -7.86
CA VAL A 85 -2.09 -0.79 -7.99
C VAL A 85 -2.82 -1.86 -8.80
N ASP A 86 -2.22 -2.32 -9.90
CA ASP A 86 -2.87 -3.28 -10.79
C ASP A 86 -3.07 -4.65 -10.13
N GLY A 87 -2.11 -5.11 -9.31
CA GLY A 87 -2.26 -6.34 -8.52
C GLY A 87 -3.45 -6.27 -7.56
N VAL A 88 -3.59 -5.17 -6.83
CA VAL A 88 -4.75 -4.96 -5.95
C VAL A 88 -6.05 -4.89 -6.74
N ARG A 89 -6.07 -4.21 -7.89
CA ARG A 89 -7.25 -4.07 -8.73
C ARG A 89 -7.68 -5.38 -9.41
N LYS A 90 -6.76 -6.29 -9.70
CA LYS A 90 -7.11 -7.64 -10.18
C LYS A 90 -7.96 -8.39 -9.15
N LEU A 91 -7.67 -8.21 -7.85
CA LEU A 91 -8.46 -8.81 -6.77
C LEU A 91 -9.74 -8.01 -6.48
N ILE A 92 -9.66 -6.67 -6.51
CA ILE A 92 -10.77 -5.77 -6.17
C ILE A 92 -11.05 -4.81 -7.34
N PRO A 93 -11.68 -5.28 -8.43
CA PRO A 93 -11.87 -4.47 -9.64
C PRO A 93 -12.68 -3.18 -9.42
N ALA A 94 -13.55 -3.18 -8.41
CA ALA A 94 -14.37 -2.02 -8.05
C ALA A 94 -13.65 -0.97 -7.17
N ALA A 95 -12.38 -1.20 -6.80
CA ALA A 95 -11.61 -0.23 -6.03
C ALA A 95 -11.43 1.06 -6.83
N LYS A 96 -11.71 2.20 -6.18
CA LYS A 96 -11.40 3.51 -6.75
C LYS A 96 -9.93 3.84 -6.50
N VAL A 97 -9.31 4.55 -7.43
CA VAL A 97 -7.91 4.97 -7.29
C VAL A 97 -7.86 6.48 -7.15
N GLY A 98 -7.27 6.94 -6.07
CA GLY A 98 -6.88 8.33 -5.89
C GLY A 98 -5.36 8.45 -6.01
N HIS A 99 -4.86 9.64 -6.27
CA HIS A 99 -3.43 9.88 -6.40
C HIS A 99 -3.02 11.04 -5.50
N VAL A 100 -1.91 10.86 -4.81
CA VAL A 100 -1.25 11.91 -4.03
C VAL A 100 0.19 12.01 -4.51
N GLY A 101 0.51 13.13 -5.13
CA GLY A 101 1.85 13.46 -5.55
C GLY A 101 2.45 14.48 -4.60
N LEU A 102 3.53 14.07 -3.94
CA LEU A 102 4.26 14.86 -2.97
C LEU A 102 5.73 14.91 -3.36
N TYR A 103 6.38 16.05 -3.13
CA TYR A 103 7.83 16.12 -3.09
C TYR A 103 8.26 16.95 -1.89
N ARG A 104 9.48 16.73 -1.44
CA ARG A 104 10.05 17.54 -0.37
C ARG A 104 10.80 18.73 -0.97
N ASP A 105 10.37 19.94 -0.62
CA ASP A 105 11.05 21.17 -1.03
C ASP A 105 12.51 21.14 -0.56
N PRO A 106 13.48 21.26 -1.46
CA PRO A 106 14.89 21.12 -1.11
C PRO A 106 15.43 22.24 -0.19
N LYS A 107 14.74 23.39 -0.12
CA LYS A 107 15.14 24.53 0.70
C LYS A 107 14.49 24.49 2.09
N THR A 108 13.19 24.21 2.13
CA THR A 108 12.40 24.25 3.38
C THR A 108 12.27 22.90 4.05
N LEU A 109 12.61 21.81 3.34
CA LEU A 109 12.41 20.41 3.73
C LEU A 109 10.95 20.06 4.06
N LYS A 110 10.01 20.94 3.72
CA LYS A 110 8.58 20.71 3.91
C LYS A 110 7.98 19.92 2.75
N PRO A 111 6.95 19.08 3.00
CA PRO A 111 6.23 18.42 1.94
C PRO A 111 5.46 19.44 1.11
N VAL A 112 5.52 19.30 -0.20
CA VAL A 112 4.77 20.10 -1.17
C VAL A 112 3.89 19.17 -1.99
N GLU A 113 2.59 19.40 -1.93
CA GLU A 113 1.63 18.70 -2.78
C GLU A 113 1.64 19.32 -4.18
N TYR A 114 2.04 18.54 -5.18
CA TYR A 114 1.97 19.00 -6.57
C TYR A 114 0.79 18.40 -7.34
N TYR A 115 0.21 17.32 -6.86
CA TYR A 115 -0.95 16.69 -7.45
C TYR A 115 -1.76 15.91 -6.43
N VAL A 116 -3.05 16.21 -6.30
CA VAL A 116 -3.99 15.44 -5.48
C VAL A 116 -5.30 15.30 -6.23
N LYS A 117 -5.67 14.05 -6.50
CA LYS A 117 -6.96 13.70 -7.09
C LYS A 117 -7.52 12.49 -6.37
N LEU A 118 -8.59 12.69 -5.62
CA LEU A 118 -9.18 11.67 -4.76
C LEU A 118 -10.65 11.45 -5.09
N PRO A 119 -11.22 10.26 -4.79
CA PRO A 119 -12.65 10.05 -4.84
C PRO A 119 -13.40 11.04 -3.93
N SER A 120 -14.54 11.57 -4.37
CA SER A 120 -15.34 12.52 -3.60
C SER A 120 -15.89 11.96 -2.29
N ASP A 121 -16.04 10.64 -2.22
CA ASP A 121 -16.55 9.87 -1.08
C ASP A 121 -15.42 9.23 -0.22
N ILE A 122 -14.25 9.86 -0.20
CA ILE A 122 -13.07 9.37 0.52
C ILE A 122 -13.33 9.12 2.02
N HIS A 123 -14.18 9.94 2.64
CA HIS A 123 -14.52 9.87 4.07
C HIS A 123 -15.37 8.64 4.46
N GLU A 124 -15.92 7.93 3.45
CA GLU A 124 -16.73 6.72 3.63
C GLU A 124 -15.98 5.44 3.22
N ARG A 125 -14.75 5.55 2.73
CA ARG A 125 -13.99 4.42 2.18
C ARG A 125 -12.92 3.92 3.14
N GLU A 126 -12.67 2.60 3.05
CA GLU A 126 -11.43 2.00 3.54
C GLU A 126 -10.31 2.34 2.55
N LEU A 127 -9.34 3.14 2.96
CA LEU A 127 -8.23 3.54 2.12
C LEU A 127 -7.02 2.66 2.35
N ILE A 128 -6.43 2.19 1.27
CA ILE A 128 -5.11 1.55 1.28
C ILE A 128 -4.14 2.51 0.63
N VAL A 129 -3.28 3.12 1.44
CA VAL A 129 -2.12 3.88 0.99
C VAL A 129 -1.04 2.89 0.58
N ILE A 130 -0.48 3.08 -0.60
CA ILE A 130 0.41 2.10 -1.22
C ILE A 130 1.75 2.74 -1.55
N ASP A 131 2.82 2.19 -0.97
CA ASP A 131 4.20 2.54 -1.29
C ASP A 131 5.07 1.28 -1.18
N PRO A 132 5.87 0.90 -2.18
CA PRO A 132 6.70 -0.29 -2.07
C PRO A 132 7.74 -0.24 -0.95
N MET A 133 8.15 0.95 -0.50
CA MET A 133 9.23 1.10 0.47
C MET A 133 8.88 2.09 1.59
N LEU A 134 8.84 1.61 2.82
CA LEU A 134 8.74 2.45 4.02
C LEU A 134 10.13 2.61 4.64
N ALA A 135 10.92 3.55 4.10
CA ALA A 135 12.28 3.80 4.57
C ALA A 135 12.30 4.73 5.79
N THR A 136 12.44 6.03 5.59
CA THR A 136 12.35 7.01 6.69
C THR A 136 10.91 7.29 7.14
N GLY A 137 9.92 6.90 6.36
CA GLY A 137 8.51 7.15 6.62
C GLY A 137 7.99 8.52 6.20
N GLY A 138 8.84 9.45 5.78
CA GLY A 138 8.45 10.83 5.49
C GLY A 138 7.34 10.94 4.44
N SER A 139 7.49 10.28 3.28
CA SER A 139 6.47 10.31 2.20
C SER A 139 5.14 9.71 2.64
N ALA A 140 5.19 8.58 3.36
CA ALA A 140 3.98 7.93 3.87
C ALA A 140 3.29 8.81 4.93
N ASN A 141 4.06 9.41 5.85
CA ASN A 141 3.55 10.36 6.84
C ASN A 141 2.82 11.52 6.17
N ASP A 142 3.47 12.17 5.22
CA ASP A 142 2.92 13.35 4.54
C ASP A 142 1.66 13.00 3.72
N ALA A 143 1.65 11.83 3.06
CA ALA A 143 0.49 11.34 2.33
C ALA A 143 -0.69 11.03 3.26
N ILE A 144 -0.47 10.35 4.38
CA ILE A 144 -1.52 10.04 5.35
C ILE A 144 -2.07 11.32 5.97
N GLU A 145 -1.21 12.27 6.32
CA GLU A 145 -1.63 13.57 6.84
C GLU A 145 -2.51 14.32 5.82
N ALA A 146 -2.10 14.34 4.55
CA ALA A 146 -2.86 14.97 3.48
C ALA A 146 -4.25 14.33 3.27
N LEU A 147 -4.36 13.02 3.43
CA LEU A 147 -5.63 12.28 3.36
C LEU A 147 -6.53 12.58 4.55
N LYS A 148 -5.98 12.60 5.77
CA LYS A 148 -6.72 12.93 6.99
C LYS A 148 -7.26 14.36 6.96
N LYS A 149 -6.49 15.33 6.48
CA LYS A 149 -6.93 16.72 6.25
C LYS A 149 -8.13 16.82 5.30
N ARG A 150 -8.31 15.83 4.41
CA ARG A 150 -9.43 15.74 3.45
C ARG A 150 -10.58 14.87 3.93
N GLY A 151 -10.55 14.45 5.20
CA GLY A 151 -11.63 13.72 5.83
C GLY A 151 -11.54 12.20 5.73
N ALA A 152 -10.43 11.62 5.30
CA ALA A 152 -10.19 10.19 5.37
C ALA A 152 -10.19 9.72 6.83
N LYS A 153 -10.94 8.64 7.13
CA LYS A 153 -11.12 8.13 8.49
C LYS A 153 -10.45 6.76 8.70
N HIS A 154 -10.50 5.93 7.69
CA HIS A 154 -10.02 4.54 7.75
C HIS A 154 -8.87 4.40 6.76
N ILE A 155 -7.66 4.33 7.27
CA ILE A 155 -6.44 4.28 6.47
C ILE A 155 -5.60 3.07 6.89
N ARG A 156 -5.18 2.29 5.92
CA ARG A 156 -4.19 1.21 6.03
C ARG A 156 -2.99 1.55 5.16
N LEU A 157 -1.79 1.29 5.64
CA LEU A 157 -0.55 1.48 4.87
C LEU A 157 -0.02 0.12 4.42
N MET A 158 0.26 -0.02 3.15
CA MET A 158 0.74 -1.24 2.52
C MET A 158 2.11 -1.01 1.86
N CYS A 159 3.14 -1.72 2.34
CA CYS A 159 4.49 -1.63 1.79
C CYS A 159 5.10 -3.03 1.58
N LEU A 160 5.93 -3.18 0.52
CA LEU A 160 6.64 -4.45 0.31
C LEU A 160 7.72 -4.63 1.37
N VAL A 161 8.58 -3.64 1.56
CA VAL A 161 9.63 -3.65 2.57
C VAL A 161 9.60 -2.39 3.42
N ALA A 162 9.97 -2.52 4.68
CA ALA A 162 10.07 -1.40 5.60
C ALA A 162 11.35 -1.47 6.44
N ALA A 163 11.83 -0.31 6.89
CA ALA A 163 12.80 -0.21 7.96
C ALA A 163 12.10 0.15 9.29
N PRO A 164 12.66 -0.24 10.45
CA PRO A 164 12.11 0.09 11.76
C PRO A 164 11.86 1.58 11.95
N GLU A 165 12.75 2.43 11.43
CA GLU A 165 12.68 3.89 11.54
C GLU A 165 11.40 4.46 10.91
N GLY A 166 11.03 3.95 9.72
CA GLY A 166 9.79 4.35 9.06
C GLY A 166 8.55 3.85 9.78
N VAL A 167 8.57 2.63 10.28
CA VAL A 167 7.49 2.05 11.07
C VAL A 167 7.26 2.84 12.36
N GLU A 168 8.33 3.18 13.07
CA GLU A 168 8.26 3.98 14.31
C GLU A 168 7.67 5.37 14.05
N LEU A 169 8.09 6.03 12.95
CA LEU A 169 7.53 7.32 12.58
C LEU A 169 6.01 7.24 12.36
N ILE A 170 5.55 6.28 11.57
CA ILE A 170 4.11 6.14 11.29
C ILE A 170 3.33 5.78 12.56
N LYS A 171 3.84 4.89 13.40
CA LYS A 171 3.19 4.56 14.68
C LYS A 171 3.08 5.75 15.62
N LYS A 172 4.05 6.63 15.61
CA LYS A 172 4.08 7.82 16.45
C LYS A 172 3.11 8.89 15.94
N GLU A 173 3.17 9.22 14.66
CA GLU A 173 2.42 10.32 14.06
C GLU A 173 0.97 9.92 13.67
N HIS A 174 0.76 8.63 13.37
CA HIS A 174 -0.51 8.06 12.96
C HIS A 174 -0.85 6.77 13.71
N PRO A 175 -1.06 6.84 15.03
CA PRO A 175 -1.30 5.66 15.88
C PRO A 175 -2.61 4.92 15.57
N ASP A 176 -3.43 5.42 14.70
CA ASP A 176 -4.70 4.88 14.22
C ASP A 176 -4.57 4.14 12.87
N VAL A 177 -3.37 4.13 12.27
CA VAL A 177 -3.11 3.50 10.96
C VAL A 177 -2.47 2.13 11.14
N ASP A 178 -3.08 1.10 10.59
CA ASP A 178 -2.48 -0.22 10.49
C ASP A 178 -1.46 -0.27 9.35
N ILE A 179 -0.31 -0.91 9.61
CA ILE A 179 0.80 -1.06 8.68
C ILE A 179 0.94 -2.52 8.27
N TYR A 180 0.92 -2.78 6.97
CA TYR A 180 1.02 -4.11 6.38
C TYR A 180 2.28 -4.21 5.53
N LEU A 181 3.14 -5.18 5.84
CA LEU A 181 4.47 -5.33 5.27
C LEU A 181 4.66 -6.75 4.73
N ALA A 182 5.29 -6.90 3.55
CA ALA A 182 5.78 -8.21 3.13
C ALA A 182 7.08 -8.57 3.87
N ALA A 183 7.90 -7.57 4.25
CA ALA A 183 9.00 -7.75 5.19
C ALA A 183 9.30 -6.47 5.98
N LEU A 184 9.72 -6.67 7.23
CA LEU A 184 10.38 -5.66 8.04
C LEU A 184 11.89 -5.97 8.03
N ASP A 185 12.67 -5.09 7.44
CA ASP A 185 14.11 -5.24 7.27
C ASP A 185 14.87 -4.68 8.47
N GLU A 186 16.22 -4.75 8.43
CA GLU A 186 17.04 -4.54 9.64
C GLU A 186 17.14 -3.05 10.03
N ARG A 187 17.42 -2.16 9.07
CA ARG A 187 17.71 -0.75 9.31
C ARG A 187 17.76 0.05 8.02
N LEU A 188 18.01 1.34 8.14
CA LEU A 188 18.50 2.19 7.04
C LEU A 188 20.04 2.23 7.02
N ASP A 189 20.62 2.37 5.83
CA ASP A 189 22.02 2.73 5.67
C ASP A 189 22.23 4.24 5.79
N GLU A 190 23.49 4.69 5.62
CA GLU A 190 23.87 6.10 5.70
C GLU A 190 23.27 7.00 4.61
N HIS A 191 22.76 6.40 3.53
CA HIS A 191 22.09 7.08 2.42
C HIS A 191 20.58 7.01 2.51
N GLY A 192 20.02 6.34 3.53
CA GLY A 192 18.60 6.17 3.75
C GLY A 192 17.96 5.00 2.97
N TYR A 193 18.78 4.09 2.43
CA TYR A 193 18.28 2.86 1.82
C TYR A 193 18.01 1.79 2.88
N ILE A 194 16.94 1.01 2.66
CA ILE A 194 16.59 -0.13 3.50
C ILE A 194 17.62 -1.25 3.29
N VAL A 195 18.08 -1.86 4.38
CA VAL A 195 19.05 -2.97 4.38
C VAL A 195 18.41 -4.22 4.99
N PRO A 196 18.40 -5.36 4.27
CA PRO A 196 18.97 -5.62 2.94
C PRO A 196 18.18 -4.98 1.79
N GLY A 197 16.90 -4.62 1.98
CA GLY A 197 16.09 -3.88 1.03
C GLY A 197 15.85 -4.58 -0.32
N LEU A 198 15.58 -3.77 -1.32
CA LEU A 198 15.38 -4.18 -2.72
C LEU A 198 15.93 -3.14 -3.73
N GLY A 199 16.71 -2.18 -3.27
CA GLY A 199 17.19 -1.04 -4.06
C GLY A 199 16.12 0.05 -4.22
N ASP A 200 16.22 0.87 -5.27
CA ASP A 200 15.19 1.86 -5.61
C ASP A 200 14.05 1.19 -6.39
N ALA A 201 12.89 1.06 -5.75
CA ALA A 201 11.73 0.42 -6.36
C ALA A 201 11.21 1.19 -7.59
N GLY A 202 11.27 2.52 -7.56
CA GLY A 202 10.83 3.35 -8.68
C GLY A 202 11.69 3.11 -9.92
N ASP A 203 13.00 3.15 -9.77
CA ASP A 203 13.93 2.89 -10.87
C ASP A 203 13.79 1.48 -11.41
N ARG A 204 13.63 0.49 -10.53
CA ARG A 204 13.43 -0.92 -10.93
C ARG A 204 12.09 -1.16 -11.63
N LEU A 205 11.02 -0.49 -11.18
CA LEU A 205 9.68 -0.57 -11.80
C LEU A 205 9.63 0.08 -13.18
N PHE A 206 10.30 1.23 -13.32
CA PHE A 206 10.15 2.06 -14.52
C PHE A 206 11.35 1.99 -15.47
N GLY A 207 12.45 1.34 -15.05
CA GLY A 207 13.66 1.21 -15.86
C GLY A 207 14.34 2.56 -16.10
N THR A 208 14.40 3.41 -15.07
CA THR A 208 14.93 4.77 -15.15
C THR A 208 16.40 4.90 -14.77
N LYS A 209 17.09 3.80 -14.56
CA LYS A 209 18.56 3.70 -14.46
C LYS A 209 19.12 2.76 -15.49
#